data_fd9d79a9e831d074b9ce3bf22019e58e
#
_entry.id   fd9d79a9e831d074b9ce3bf22019e58e
#
_cell.length_a   1.000
_cell.length_b   1.000
_cell.length_c   1.000
_cell.angle_alpha   90.00
_cell.angle_beta   90.00
_cell.angle_gamma   90.00
#
_symmetry.space_group_name_H-M   'P 1'
#
loop_
_entity.id
_entity.type
_entity.pdbx_description
1 polymer ?
#
loop_
_entity_poly.entity_id
_entity_poly.type
_entity_poly.pdbx_seq_one_letter_code
_entity_poly.pdbx_strand_id
1 'polypeptide(L)'
;KTFQRVMENISSKEEKQKQQNRKEDYLKKYFFLRYLYSGKEEDFVQLEKLTDETEDDVSQFSRMVLVSASNGFFETEEEHFLTSLKEEVQREFYYVNLNSNESIFLFAEKYTDYHVVVEKMYRFFAHQFDSECYFAVSKEIEDRKNLAEEFKALEGMLEEQFYQPHQHLFFHGEKQEEKKADPAEDSEIMEQITNDIQYKDLPHLRQDFQKLEDKYRANKQFSDMYVKFVFSGILKELLDQMDGMDEKMLS
;
A
#
# COMPACT_ATOMS: atom_id res chain seq x y z
N LYS A 1 0.29 -24.67 -51.56
CA LYS A 1 -0.32 -23.31 -51.52
C LYS A 1 -1.53 -23.21 -50.57
N THR A 2 -2.41 -24.22 -50.50
CA THR A 2 -3.62 -24.20 -49.65
C THR A 2 -3.27 -24.28 -48.17
N PHE A 3 -2.31 -25.12 -47.80
CA PHE A 3 -1.88 -25.30 -46.39
C PHE A 3 -1.22 -24.02 -45.82
N GLN A 4 -0.37 -23.34 -46.57
CA GLN A 4 0.23 -22.08 -46.15
C GLN A 4 -0.83 -20.98 -45.91
N ARG A 5 -1.82 -20.84 -46.77
CA ARG A 5 -2.94 -19.91 -46.57
C ARG A 5 -3.77 -20.20 -45.32
N VAL A 6 -3.96 -21.50 -45.03
CA VAL A 6 -4.68 -21.90 -43.78
C VAL A 6 -3.87 -21.53 -42.54
N MET A 7 -2.56 -21.76 -42.55
CA MET A 7 -1.66 -21.40 -41.44
C MET A 7 -1.58 -19.88 -41.23
N GLU A 8 -1.47 -19.10 -42.32
CA GLU A 8 -1.49 -17.64 -42.26
C GLU A 8 -2.83 -17.08 -41.71
N ASN A 9 -3.95 -17.70 -42.12
CA ASN A 9 -5.26 -17.32 -41.60
C ASN A 9 -5.44 -17.68 -40.10
N ILE A 10 -4.91 -18.81 -39.64
CA ILE A 10 -4.94 -19.22 -38.24
C ILE A 10 -4.07 -18.26 -37.42
N SER A 11 -2.83 -18.01 -37.83
CA SER A 11 -1.92 -17.08 -37.13
C SER A 11 -2.52 -15.66 -37.03
N SER A 12 -3.10 -15.16 -38.14
CA SER A 12 -3.76 -13.85 -38.17
C SER A 12 -5.00 -13.78 -37.24
N LYS A 13 -5.76 -14.89 -37.11
CA LYS A 13 -6.88 -14.96 -36.15
C LYS A 13 -6.40 -15.01 -34.72
N GLU A 14 -5.37 -15.79 -34.44
CA GLU A 14 -4.77 -15.88 -33.08
C GLU A 14 -4.19 -14.55 -32.62
N GLU A 15 -3.49 -13.81 -33.53
CA GLU A 15 -2.98 -12.48 -33.23
C GLU A 15 -4.09 -11.48 -32.94
N LYS A 16 -5.16 -11.48 -33.71
CA LYS A 16 -6.33 -10.62 -33.50
C LYS A 16 -7.01 -10.95 -32.15
N GLN A 17 -7.16 -12.24 -31.86
CA GLN A 17 -7.76 -12.68 -30.60
C GLN A 17 -6.89 -12.26 -29.40
N LYS A 18 -5.56 -12.42 -29.48
CA LYS A 18 -4.63 -11.94 -28.45
C LYS A 18 -4.69 -10.43 -28.24
N GLN A 19 -4.81 -9.65 -29.32
CA GLN A 19 -4.95 -8.19 -29.22
C GLN A 19 -6.29 -7.80 -28.59
N GLN A 20 -7.36 -8.49 -28.92
CA GLN A 20 -8.68 -8.24 -28.34
C GLN A 20 -8.70 -8.59 -26.87
N ASN A 21 -8.19 -9.74 -26.46
CA ASN A 21 -8.10 -10.17 -25.07
C ASN A 21 -7.26 -9.17 -24.24
N ARG A 22 -6.12 -8.70 -24.75
CA ARG A 22 -5.30 -7.67 -24.08
C ARG A 22 -6.07 -6.36 -23.88
N LYS A 23 -6.85 -5.95 -24.88
CA LYS A 23 -7.65 -4.72 -24.78
C LYS A 23 -8.77 -4.86 -23.75
N GLU A 24 -9.44 -6.00 -23.72
CA GLU A 24 -10.49 -6.30 -22.74
C GLU A 24 -9.93 -6.35 -21.32
N ASP A 25 -8.79 -7.00 -21.13
CA ASP A 25 -8.11 -7.08 -19.82
C ASP A 25 -7.66 -5.69 -19.33
N TYR A 26 -7.12 -4.87 -20.25
CA TYR A 26 -6.80 -3.48 -19.94
C TYR A 26 -8.04 -2.67 -19.51
N LEU A 27 -9.16 -2.81 -20.20
CA LEU A 27 -10.40 -2.13 -19.88
C LEU A 27 -10.96 -2.58 -18.53
N LYS A 28 -10.89 -3.89 -18.21
CA LYS A 28 -11.29 -4.42 -16.91
C LYS A 28 -10.45 -3.82 -15.79
N LYS A 29 -9.12 -3.85 -15.91
CA LYS A 29 -8.20 -3.24 -14.93
C LYS A 29 -8.50 -1.73 -14.77
N TYR A 30 -8.72 -1.02 -15.86
CA TYR A 30 -9.04 0.42 -15.84
C TYR A 30 -10.34 0.73 -15.07
N PHE A 31 -11.45 0.04 -15.38
CA PHE A 31 -12.72 0.28 -14.69
C PHE A 31 -12.70 -0.20 -13.25
N PHE A 32 -11.97 -1.29 -12.95
CA PHE A 32 -11.75 -1.75 -11.60
C PHE A 32 -11.04 -0.69 -10.75
N LEU A 33 -9.90 -0.19 -11.21
CA LEU A 33 -9.16 0.89 -10.53
C LEU A 33 -10.01 2.14 -10.36
N ARG A 34 -10.70 2.53 -11.44
CA ARG A 34 -11.57 3.70 -11.39
C ARG A 34 -12.68 3.54 -10.36
N TYR A 35 -13.27 2.35 -10.24
CA TYR A 35 -14.27 2.06 -9.22
C TYR A 35 -13.67 2.10 -7.81
N LEU A 36 -12.52 1.49 -7.58
CA LEU A 36 -11.86 1.51 -6.27
C LEU A 36 -11.64 2.95 -5.76
N TYR A 37 -11.14 3.84 -6.62
CA TYR A 37 -10.87 5.23 -6.22
C TYR A 37 -12.11 6.13 -6.19
N SER A 38 -13.09 5.91 -7.04
CA SER A 38 -14.28 6.78 -7.13
C SER A 38 -15.41 6.36 -6.21
N GLY A 39 -15.55 5.07 -5.94
CA GLY A 39 -16.70 4.46 -5.27
C GLY A 39 -18.03 4.62 -6.03
N LYS A 40 -17.99 5.06 -7.31
CA LYS A 40 -19.22 5.38 -8.07
C LYS A 40 -19.84 4.13 -8.67
N GLU A 41 -21.14 3.96 -8.47
CA GLU A 41 -21.91 2.83 -9.01
C GLU A 41 -21.84 2.76 -10.55
N GLU A 42 -21.69 3.89 -11.23
CA GLU A 42 -21.54 3.94 -12.70
C GLU A 42 -20.29 3.20 -13.18
N ASP A 43 -19.18 3.34 -12.47
CA ASP A 43 -17.91 2.67 -12.78
C ASP A 43 -18.03 1.17 -12.50
N PHE A 44 -18.71 0.79 -11.43
CA PHE A 44 -19.01 -0.59 -11.10
C PHE A 44 -19.86 -1.28 -12.17
N VAL A 45 -20.93 -0.63 -12.65
CA VAL A 45 -21.78 -1.16 -13.75
C VAL A 45 -21.00 -1.37 -15.04
N GLN A 46 -20.00 -0.52 -15.35
CA GLN A 46 -19.13 -0.73 -16.52
C GLN A 46 -18.20 -1.95 -16.31
N LEU A 47 -17.70 -2.14 -15.11
CA LEU A 47 -16.91 -3.31 -14.76
C LEU A 47 -17.72 -4.60 -14.88
N GLU A 48 -18.95 -4.64 -14.34
CA GLU A 48 -19.84 -5.80 -14.43
C GLU A 48 -20.10 -6.21 -15.88
N LYS A 49 -20.40 -5.25 -16.76
CA LYS A 49 -20.63 -5.54 -18.20
C LYS A 49 -19.43 -6.20 -18.89
N LEU A 50 -18.21 -5.90 -18.43
CA LEU A 50 -17.00 -6.48 -19.00
C LEU A 50 -16.67 -7.85 -18.39
N THR A 51 -17.16 -8.14 -17.18
CA THR A 51 -16.90 -9.40 -16.46
C THR A 51 -17.92 -10.49 -16.77
N ASP A 52 -19.18 -10.14 -17.05
CA ASP A 52 -20.23 -11.11 -17.43
C ASP A 52 -19.90 -11.92 -18.71
N GLU A 53 -18.97 -11.46 -19.51
CA GLU A 53 -18.55 -12.13 -20.76
C GLU A 53 -17.35 -13.10 -20.57
N THR A 54 -16.79 -13.23 -19.35
CA THR A 54 -15.57 -14.02 -19.12
C THR A 54 -15.61 -14.81 -17.80
N GLU A 55 -14.91 -15.96 -17.76
CA GLU A 55 -14.78 -16.82 -16.58
C GLU A 55 -14.04 -16.16 -15.40
N ASP A 56 -13.30 -15.07 -15.64
CA ASP A 56 -12.61 -14.27 -14.62
C ASP A 56 -13.58 -13.25 -13.99
N ASP A 57 -14.52 -13.76 -13.21
CA ASP A 57 -15.52 -12.94 -12.54
C ASP A 57 -14.92 -12.26 -11.30
N VAL A 58 -14.67 -10.94 -11.40
CA VAL A 58 -14.27 -10.08 -10.27
C VAL A 58 -15.28 -10.17 -9.11
N SER A 59 -16.45 -10.76 -9.35
CA SER A 59 -17.52 -10.98 -8.38
C SER A 59 -17.25 -12.07 -7.35
N GLN A 60 -16.26 -12.90 -7.57
CA GLN A 60 -15.99 -14.05 -6.72
C GLN A 60 -14.98 -13.73 -5.60
N PHE A 61 -14.40 -12.53 -5.58
CA PHE A 61 -13.40 -12.21 -4.58
C PHE A 61 -14.02 -11.92 -3.22
N SER A 62 -13.53 -12.63 -2.22
CA SER A 62 -13.95 -12.53 -0.82
C SER A 62 -12.95 -11.78 0.05
N ARG A 63 -11.72 -11.59 -0.42
CA ARG A 63 -10.64 -10.92 0.30
C ARG A 63 -9.80 -10.06 -0.63
N MET A 64 -9.41 -8.91 -0.12
CA MET A 64 -8.46 -8.00 -0.73
C MET A 64 -7.23 -7.88 0.17
N VAL A 65 -6.04 -7.98 -0.43
CA VAL A 65 -4.77 -7.71 0.22
C VAL A 65 -4.10 -6.59 -0.54
N LEU A 66 -3.95 -5.44 0.10
CA LEU A 66 -3.18 -4.31 -0.41
C LEU A 66 -1.75 -4.43 0.09
N VAL A 67 -0.79 -4.36 -0.82
CA VAL A 67 0.63 -4.50 -0.52
C VAL A 67 1.36 -3.23 -0.90
N SER A 68 2.12 -2.68 0.03
CA SER A 68 3.10 -1.62 -0.21
C SER A 68 4.50 -2.22 -0.13
N ALA A 69 5.31 -2.03 -1.16
CA ALA A 69 6.68 -2.52 -1.25
C ALA A 69 7.64 -1.37 -1.54
N SER A 70 8.84 -1.43 -0.98
CA SER A 70 9.85 -0.39 -1.17
C SER A 70 10.51 -0.45 -2.55
N ASN A 71 11.22 0.63 -2.90
CA ASN A 71 12.15 0.70 -4.04
C ASN A 71 11.53 0.47 -5.43
N GLY A 72 10.25 0.77 -5.63
CA GLY A 72 9.60 0.59 -6.92
C GLY A 72 9.49 -0.87 -7.34
N PHE A 73 9.30 -1.77 -6.38
CA PHE A 73 9.29 -3.21 -6.60
C PHE A 73 8.37 -3.64 -7.75
N PHE A 74 7.12 -3.15 -7.76
CA PHE A 74 6.11 -3.58 -8.74
C PHE A 74 6.34 -3.00 -10.15
N GLU A 75 7.18 -1.98 -10.29
CA GLU A 75 7.64 -1.49 -11.60
C GLU A 75 8.86 -2.28 -12.07
N THR A 76 9.79 -2.59 -11.18
CA THR A 76 11.05 -3.29 -11.50
C THR A 76 10.82 -4.76 -11.84
N GLU A 77 10.04 -5.46 -11.01
CA GLU A 77 9.74 -6.89 -11.19
C GLU A 77 8.58 -7.13 -12.15
N GLU A 78 7.76 -6.10 -12.42
CA GLU A 78 6.55 -6.19 -13.22
C GLU A 78 5.64 -7.34 -12.72
N GLU A 79 5.35 -8.31 -13.61
CA GLU A 79 4.52 -9.49 -13.28
C GLU A 79 5.35 -10.79 -13.20
N HIS A 80 6.68 -10.72 -13.27
CA HIS A 80 7.53 -11.91 -13.33
C HIS A 80 7.48 -12.77 -12.06
N PHE A 81 7.27 -12.15 -10.90
CA PHE A 81 7.21 -12.82 -9.61
C PHE A 81 5.89 -13.59 -9.37
N LEU A 82 4.83 -13.31 -10.14
CA LEU A 82 3.47 -13.82 -9.85
C LEU A 82 3.38 -15.35 -9.84
N THR A 83 4.04 -16.01 -10.79
CA THR A 83 4.03 -17.47 -10.87
C THR A 83 4.66 -18.09 -9.62
N SER A 84 5.82 -17.61 -9.22
CA SER A 84 6.53 -18.10 -8.03
C SER A 84 5.76 -17.79 -6.74
N LEU A 85 5.10 -16.62 -6.68
CA LEU A 85 4.25 -16.26 -5.54
C LEU A 85 3.03 -17.19 -5.43
N LYS A 86 2.36 -17.53 -6.55
CA LYS A 86 1.25 -18.50 -6.55
C LYS A 86 1.68 -19.88 -6.05
N GLU A 87 2.86 -20.34 -6.46
CA GLU A 87 3.45 -21.59 -5.98
C GLU A 87 3.72 -21.56 -4.47
N GLU A 88 4.27 -20.44 -3.95
CA GLU A 88 4.57 -20.27 -2.52
C GLU A 88 3.31 -20.23 -1.67
N VAL A 89 2.33 -19.40 -2.04
CA VAL A 89 1.08 -19.27 -1.28
C VAL A 89 0.12 -20.45 -1.50
N GLN A 90 0.29 -21.21 -2.58
CA GLN A 90 -0.57 -22.34 -3.01
C GLN A 90 -2.03 -21.92 -3.17
N ARG A 91 -2.26 -20.72 -3.73
CA ARG A 91 -3.57 -20.13 -3.95
C ARG A 91 -3.59 -19.36 -5.26
N GLU A 92 -4.76 -19.36 -5.91
CA GLU A 92 -5.03 -18.47 -7.02
C GLU A 92 -5.46 -17.11 -6.50
N PHE A 93 -5.01 -16.08 -7.18
CA PHE A 93 -5.40 -14.69 -6.92
C PHE A 93 -5.44 -13.90 -8.22
N TYR A 94 -6.24 -12.85 -8.22
CA TYR A 94 -6.21 -11.83 -9.25
C TYR A 94 -5.30 -10.68 -8.79
N TYR A 95 -4.40 -10.25 -9.68
CA TYR A 95 -3.39 -9.24 -9.39
C TYR A 95 -3.69 -7.95 -10.14
N VAL A 96 -3.62 -6.83 -9.44
CA VAL A 96 -3.75 -5.50 -10.02
C VAL A 96 -2.63 -4.61 -9.50
N ASN A 97 -1.77 -4.16 -10.40
CA ASN A 97 -0.75 -3.16 -10.08
C ASN A 97 -1.41 -1.78 -10.00
N LEU A 98 -1.20 -1.05 -8.90
CA LEU A 98 -1.66 0.32 -8.69
C LEU A 98 -0.61 1.35 -9.14
N ASN A 99 0.63 1.14 -8.72
CA ASN A 99 1.78 2.00 -9.00
C ASN A 99 3.10 1.24 -8.75
N SER A 100 4.23 1.94 -8.83
CA SER A 100 5.55 1.33 -8.63
C SER A 100 5.74 0.66 -7.26
N ASN A 101 5.04 1.12 -6.23
CA ASN A 101 5.22 0.65 -4.86
C ASN A 101 4.00 -0.11 -4.31
N GLU A 102 2.85 -0.10 -4.98
CA GLU A 102 1.62 -0.64 -4.44
C GLU A 102 0.90 -1.54 -5.43
N SER A 103 0.35 -2.63 -4.92
CA SER A 103 -0.45 -3.58 -5.69
C SER A 103 -1.53 -4.25 -4.85
N ILE A 104 -2.57 -4.71 -5.52
CA ILE A 104 -3.69 -5.43 -4.90
C ILE A 104 -3.65 -6.89 -5.34
N PHE A 105 -3.91 -7.78 -4.38
CA PHE A 105 -4.15 -9.19 -4.59
C PHE A 105 -5.58 -9.52 -4.11
N LEU A 106 -6.38 -10.10 -4.99
CA LEU A 106 -7.76 -10.47 -4.71
C LEU A 106 -7.90 -11.99 -4.68
N PHE A 107 -8.49 -12.50 -3.61
CA PHE A 107 -8.68 -13.94 -3.39
C PHE A 107 -10.16 -14.30 -3.36
N ALA A 108 -10.53 -15.39 -4.00
CA ALA A 108 -11.91 -15.88 -4.03
C ALA A 108 -12.29 -16.73 -2.81
N GLU A 109 -11.32 -17.32 -2.12
CA GLU A 109 -11.54 -18.28 -1.05
C GLU A 109 -12.03 -17.64 0.24
N LYS A 110 -13.19 -18.06 0.75
CA LYS A 110 -13.82 -17.50 1.97
C LYS A 110 -13.27 -18.09 3.28
N TYR A 111 -13.00 -19.40 3.29
CA TYR A 111 -12.67 -20.13 4.52
C TYR A 111 -11.16 -20.39 4.65
N THR A 112 -10.36 -19.41 4.31
CA THR A 112 -8.90 -19.49 4.36
C THR A 112 -8.37 -18.68 5.54
N ASP A 113 -7.38 -19.22 6.23
CA ASP A 113 -6.61 -18.45 7.21
C ASP A 113 -5.67 -17.49 6.49
N TYR A 114 -6.12 -16.24 6.35
CA TYR A 114 -5.35 -15.20 5.67
C TYR A 114 -4.12 -14.74 6.43
N HIS A 115 -4.01 -14.99 7.73
CA HIS A 115 -2.76 -14.78 8.46
C HIS A 115 -1.64 -15.65 7.87
N VAL A 116 -1.93 -16.92 7.63
CA VAL A 116 -0.97 -17.86 7.03
C VAL A 116 -0.62 -17.46 5.59
N VAL A 117 -1.62 -17.08 4.80
CA VAL A 117 -1.39 -16.67 3.39
C VAL A 117 -0.49 -15.45 3.31
N VAL A 118 -0.83 -14.40 4.06
CA VAL A 118 -0.10 -13.12 4.00
C VAL A 118 1.28 -13.23 4.65
N GLU A 119 1.44 -14.08 5.68
CA GLU A 119 2.76 -14.41 6.24
C GLU A 119 3.68 -15.07 5.20
N LYS A 120 3.14 -15.98 4.37
CA LYS A 120 3.89 -16.56 3.24
C LYS A 120 4.24 -15.52 2.20
N MET A 121 3.30 -14.63 1.86
CA MET A 121 3.57 -13.52 0.94
C MET A 121 4.70 -12.63 1.48
N TYR A 122 4.61 -12.21 2.75
CA TYR A 122 5.64 -11.41 3.38
C TYR A 122 7.03 -12.07 3.32
N ARG A 123 7.11 -13.36 3.68
CA ARG A 123 8.38 -14.11 3.61
C ARG A 123 8.90 -14.20 2.18
N PHE A 124 8.02 -14.39 1.21
CA PHE A 124 8.39 -14.42 -0.20
C PHE A 124 9.06 -13.10 -0.64
N PHE A 125 8.44 -11.96 -0.37
CA PHE A 125 8.99 -10.66 -0.73
C PHE A 125 10.29 -10.36 0.03
N ALA A 126 10.34 -10.61 1.33
CA ALA A 126 11.50 -10.36 2.16
C ALA A 126 12.71 -11.23 1.80
N HIS A 127 12.50 -12.52 1.50
CA HIS A 127 13.61 -13.46 1.27
C HIS A 127 14.06 -13.55 -0.18
N GLN A 128 13.15 -13.40 -1.14
CA GLN A 128 13.53 -13.52 -2.56
C GLN A 128 13.98 -12.19 -3.16
N PHE A 129 13.47 -11.08 -2.67
CA PHE A 129 13.69 -9.79 -3.29
C PHE A 129 14.30 -8.74 -2.35
N ASP A 130 14.55 -9.09 -1.08
CA ASP A 130 15.09 -8.16 -0.07
C ASP A 130 14.29 -6.84 -0.02
N SER A 131 12.97 -6.96 -0.22
CA SER A 131 12.06 -5.81 -0.26
C SER A 131 11.33 -5.66 1.07
N GLU A 132 11.36 -4.46 1.63
CA GLU A 132 10.54 -4.12 2.78
C GLU A 132 9.10 -3.94 2.32
N CYS A 133 8.20 -4.76 2.87
CA CYS A 133 6.80 -4.80 2.47
C CYS A 133 5.86 -4.72 3.65
N TYR A 134 4.72 -4.09 3.42
CA TYR A 134 3.62 -3.96 4.36
C TYR A 134 2.32 -4.43 3.69
N PHE A 135 1.49 -5.11 4.46
CA PHE A 135 0.30 -5.77 3.95
C PHE A 135 -0.92 -5.33 4.76
N ALA A 136 -1.93 -4.81 4.09
CA ALA A 136 -3.24 -4.57 4.67
C ALA A 136 -4.25 -5.56 4.10
N VAL A 137 -4.95 -6.27 4.98
CA VAL A 137 -5.87 -7.37 4.64
C VAL A 137 -7.29 -6.94 4.98
N SER A 138 -8.21 -7.00 4.01
CA SER A 138 -9.61 -6.67 4.23
C SER A 138 -10.29 -7.68 5.17
N LYS A 139 -11.40 -7.29 5.77
CA LYS A 139 -12.38 -8.27 6.25
C LYS A 139 -13.01 -9.03 5.08
N GLU A 140 -13.84 -10.03 5.36
CA GLU A 140 -14.56 -10.74 4.32
C GLU A 140 -15.49 -9.78 3.55
N ILE A 141 -15.35 -9.78 2.22
CA ILE A 141 -16.14 -8.94 1.32
C ILE A 141 -17.32 -9.78 0.85
N GLU A 142 -18.50 -9.52 1.41
CA GLU A 142 -19.73 -10.23 1.08
C GLU A 142 -20.43 -9.61 -0.14
N ASP A 143 -20.36 -8.28 -0.28
CA ASP A 143 -20.92 -7.52 -1.39
C ASP A 143 -19.82 -6.74 -2.12
N ARG A 144 -19.81 -6.87 -3.43
CA ARG A 144 -18.87 -6.17 -4.34
C ARG A 144 -18.93 -4.65 -4.22
N LYS A 145 -20.12 -4.12 -3.88
CA LYS A 145 -20.31 -2.68 -3.66
C LYS A 145 -19.44 -2.14 -2.52
N ASN A 146 -18.97 -3.03 -1.64
CA ASN A 146 -18.09 -2.67 -0.53
C ASN A 146 -16.60 -2.66 -0.91
N LEU A 147 -16.23 -3.09 -2.13
CA LEU A 147 -14.81 -3.15 -2.57
C LEU A 147 -14.11 -1.79 -2.46
N ALA A 148 -14.76 -0.71 -2.87
CA ALA A 148 -14.18 0.64 -2.82
C ALA A 148 -14.03 1.14 -1.38
N GLU A 149 -15.00 0.83 -0.51
CA GLU A 149 -14.94 1.17 0.92
C GLU A 149 -13.83 0.38 1.63
N GLU A 150 -13.75 -0.94 1.36
CA GLU A 150 -12.69 -1.77 1.89
C GLU A 150 -11.30 -1.33 1.40
N PHE A 151 -11.16 -1.01 0.11
CA PHE A 151 -9.90 -0.49 -0.43
C PHE A 151 -9.45 0.77 0.31
N LYS A 152 -10.34 1.72 0.50
CA LYS A 152 -10.04 2.94 1.25
C LYS A 152 -9.66 2.67 2.72
N ALA A 153 -10.30 1.69 3.35
CA ALA A 153 -9.92 1.26 4.70
C ALA A 153 -8.51 0.67 4.72
N LEU A 154 -8.13 -0.13 3.70
CA LEU A 154 -6.79 -0.70 3.58
C LEU A 154 -5.72 0.35 3.32
N GLU A 155 -6.01 1.37 2.49
CA GLU A 155 -5.10 2.51 2.30
C GLU A 155 -4.81 3.20 3.64
N GLY A 156 -5.86 3.51 4.42
CA GLY A 156 -5.69 4.10 5.76
C GLY A 156 -4.90 3.20 6.72
N MET A 157 -5.04 1.88 6.62
CA MET A 157 -4.27 0.95 7.44
C MET A 157 -2.80 0.89 7.04
N LEU A 158 -2.47 1.00 5.76
CA LEU A 158 -1.07 1.08 5.32
C LEU A 158 -0.38 2.36 5.77
N GLU A 159 -1.10 3.46 5.97
CA GLU A 159 -0.53 4.67 6.58
C GLU A 159 -0.01 4.41 8.00
N GLU A 160 -0.55 3.39 8.71
CA GLU A 160 -0.10 3.01 10.04
C GLU A 160 1.33 2.46 10.07
N GLN A 161 1.88 1.96 8.95
CA GLN A 161 3.27 1.56 8.81
C GLN A 161 4.23 2.65 9.28
N PHE A 162 3.85 3.92 9.08
CA PHE A 162 4.65 5.05 9.52
C PHE A 162 4.83 5.09 11.04
N TYR A 163 3.78 4.72 11.79
CA TYR A 163 3.81 4.71 13.26
C TYR A 163 4.31 3.38 13.84
N GLN A 164 4.21 2.31 13.07
CA GLN A 164 4.55 0.94 13.47
C GLN A 164 5.45 0.27 12.43
N PRO A 165 6.68 0.77 12.21
CA PRO A 165 7.55 0.27 11.14
C PRO A 165 7.97 -1.19 11.30
N HIS A 166 7.80 -1.78 12.49
CA HIS A 166 8.08 -3.20 12.75
C HIS A 166 6.86 -4.11 12.55
N GLN A 167 5.67 -3.53 12.35
CA GLN A 167 4.46 -4.28 12.06
C GLN A 167 4.25 -4.30 10.54
N HIS A 168 4.40 -5.46 9.93
CA HIS A 168 4.27 -5.61 8.48
C HIS A 168 2.89 -6.08 8.03
N LEU A 169 2.06 -6.60 8.95
CA LEU A 169 0.76 -7.18 8.66
C LEU A 169 -0.33 -6.47 9.45
N PHE A 170 -1.32 -5.93 8.73
CA PHE A 170 -2.48 -5.22 9.27
C PHE A 170 -3.76 -5.91 8.84
N PHE A 171 -4.69 -6.20 9.75
CA PHE A 171 -5.94 -6.88 9.47
C PHE A 171 -7.14 -6.01 9.81
N HIS A 172 -7.99 -5.73 8.83
CA HIS A 172 -9.19 -4.91 9.03
C HIS A 172 -10.18 -5.60 9.96
N GLY A 173 -10.59 -4.90 11.03
CA GLY A 173 -11.51 -5.40 12.04
C GLY A 173 -10.86 -6.10 13.23
N GLU A 174 -9.56 -6.31 13.24
CA GLU A 174 -8.84 -6.71 14.44
C GLU A 174 -8.63 -5.50 15.36
N LYS A 175 -8.93 -5.71 16.65
CA LYS A 175 -8.84 -4.61 17.63
C LYS A 175 -7.38 -4.24 17.84
N GLN A 176 -7.05 -3.02 17.45
CA GLN A 176 -5.86 -2.36 17.94
C GLN A 176 -6.23 -1.54 19.18
N GLU A 177 -5.37 -1.57 20.21
CA GLU A 177 -5.61 -0.78 21.43
C GLU A 177 -5.41 0.71 21.12
N GLU A 178 -6.51 1.46 21.03
CA GLU A 178 -6.49 2.92 20.86
C GLU A 178 -6.14 3.59 22.20
N LYS A 179 -5.00 4.24 22.27
CA LYS A 179 -4.71 5.26 23.30
C LYS A 179 -5.05 6.64 22.77
N LYS A 180 -5.99 7.33 23.40
CA LYS A 180 -6.34 8.73 23.08
C LYS A 180 -5.22 9.65 23.54
N ALA A 181 -4.73 10.53 22.67
CA ALA A 181 -3.76 11.56 23.00
C ALA A 181 -4.39 12.96 22.97
N ASP A 182 -3.78 13.88 23.74
CA ASP A 182 -4.23 15.25 23.87
C ASP A 182 -3.36 16.18 22.97
N PRO A 183 -3.97 16.91 22.00
CA PRO A 183 -3.24 17.82 21.10
C PRO A 183 -2.53 18.98 21.80
N ALA A 184 -2.92 19.33 23.03
CA ALA A 184 -2.34 20.44 23.77
C ALA A 184 -0.87 20.22 24.19
N GLU A 185 -0.45 18.95 24.32
CA GLU A 185 0.94 18.63 24.69
C GLU A 185 1.95 18.86 23.55
N ASP A 186 1.52 18.97 22.29
CA ASP A 186 2.44 19.11 21.16
C ASP A 186 3.20 20.44 21.17
N SER A 187 2.51 21.52 21.54
CA SER A 187 3.16 22.84 21.55
C SER A 187 4.20 22.96 22.65
N GLU A 188 4.01 22.31 23.81
CA GLU A 188 4.99 22.33 24.89
C GLU A 188 6.24 21.52 24.56
N ILE A 189 6.08 20.32 24.01
CA ILE A 189 7.23 19.50 23.60
C ILE A 189 8.01 20.16 22.47
N MET A 190 7.32 20.77 21.49
CA MET A 190 7.96 21.50 20.41
C MET A 190 8.74 22.72 20.89
N GLU A 191 8.21 23.47 21.86
CA GLU A 191 8.92 24.60 22.48
C GLU A 191 10.17 24.12 23.24
N GLN A 192 10.07 22.98 23.97
CA GLN A 192 11.21 22.38 24.66
C GLN A 192 12.29 21.94 23.67
N ILE A 193 11.93 21.25 22.58
CA ILE A 193 12.87 20.82 21.53
C ILE A 193 13.56 22.05 20.92
N THR A 194 12.82 23.12 20.59
CA THR A 194 13.38 24.35 20.04
C THR A 194 14.39 24.99 21.02
N ASN A 195 14.05 25.04 22.31
CA ASN A 195 14.96 25.56 23.33
C ASN A 195 16.22 24.70 23.46
N ASP A 196 16.09 23.36 23.50
CA ASP A 196 17.22 22.45 23.59
C ASP A 196 18.17 22.59 22.40
N ILE A 197 17.63 22.79 21.19
CA ILE A 197 18.42 23.06 19.98
C ILE A 197 19.20 24.38 20.16
N GLN A 198 18.53 25.46 20.61
CA GLN A 198 19.15 26.77 20.79
C GLN A 198 20.25 26.75 21.85
N TYR A 199 20.02 26.04 22.96
CA TYR A 199 20.99 25.91 24.05
C TYR A 199 21.99 24.79 23.87
N LYS A 200 21.88 23.98 22.79
CA LYS A 200 22.73 22.83 22.48
C LYS A 200 22.70 21.75 23.57
N ASP A 201 21.57 21.60 24.23
CA ASP A 201 21.36 20.60 25.28
C ASP A 201 21.00 19.25 24.68
N LEU A 202 21.99 18.53 24.16
CA LEU A 202 21.83 17.24 23.50
C LEU A 202 21.18 16.14 24.39
N PRO A 203 21.46 16.03 25.69
CA PRO A 203 20.80 15.07 26.56
C PRO A 203 19.28 15.29 26.67
N HIS A 204 18.82 16.53 26.90
CA HIS A 204 17.40 16.85 26.99
C HIS A 204 16.73 16.75 25.60
N LEU A 205 17.37 17.22 24.57
CA LEU A 205 16.90 17.11 23.19
C LEU A 205 16.58 15.64 22.83
N ARG A 206 17.46 14.70 23.18
CA ARG A 206 17.22 13.27 22.96
C ARG A 206 16.01 12.75 23.73
N GLN A 207 15.80 13.19 24.96
CA GLN A 207 14.65 12.79 25.77
C GLN A 207 13.34 13.34 25.19
N ASP A 208 13.34 14.59 24.74
CA ASP A 208 12.14 15.23 24.19
C ASP A 208 11.78 14.69 22.81
N PHE A 209 12.78 14.34 21.99
CA PHE A 209 12.54 13.57 20.79
C PHE A 209 11.93 12.20 21.09
N GLN A 210 12.41 11.50 22.09
CA GLN A 210 11.85 10.20 22.48
C GLN A 210 10.39 10.33 22.95
N LYS A 211 10.07 11.37 23.74
CA LYS A 211 8.69 11.65 24.17
C LYS A 211 7.79 11.92 22.96
N LEU A 212 8.27 12.72 22.00
CA LEU A 212 7.53 13.03 20.77
C LEU A 212 7.28 11.78 19.93
N GLU A 213 8.31 10.95 19.75
CA GLU A 213 8.20 9.67 19.06
C GLU A 213 7.20 8.74 19.74
N ASP A 214 7.32 8.54 21.05
CA ASP A 214 6.42 7.68 21.82
C ASP A 214 4.97 8.19 21.77
N LYS A 215 4.78 9.51 21.81
CA LYS A 215 3.47 10.14 21.66
C LYS A 215 2.84 9.84 20.30
N TYR A 216 3.56 10.02 19.20
CA TYR A 216 3.01 9.75 17.87
C TYR A 216 2.83 8.26 17.61
N ARG A 217 3.69 7.39 18.14
CA ARG A 217 3.50 5.94 18.08
C ARG A 217 2.26 5.47 18.87
N ALA A 218 1.98 6.11 19.99
CA ALA A 218 0.82 5.76 20.81
C ALA A 218 -0.50 6.31 20.26
N ASN A 219 -0.45 7.33 19.39
CA ASN A 219 -1.63 8.06 18.94
C ASN A 219 -1.76 8.09 17.43
N LYS A 220 -2.55 7.17 16.89
CA LYS A 220 -2.86 7.03 15.47
C LYS A 220 -3.86 8.08 14.91
N GLN A 221 -4.26 9.08 15.71
CA GLN A 221 -5.18 10.13 15.26
C GLN A 221 -4.49 11.22 14.43
N PHE A 222 -3.16 11.31 14.50
CA PHE A 222 -2.42 12.23 13.64
C PHE A 222 -2.19 11.59 12.28
N SER A 223 -2.46 12.36 11.21
CA SER A 223 -2.11 11.91 9.87
C SER A 223 -0.59 11.86 9.71
N ASP A 224 -0.08 10.95 8.88
CA ASP A 224 1.35 10.86 8.55
C ASP A 224 1.89 12.20 8.01
N MET A 225 1.08 12.92 7.24
CA MET A 225 1.40 14.25 6.72
C MET A 225 1.63 15.26 7.84
N TYR A 226 0.80 15.23 8.89
CA TYR A 226 0.97 16.12 10.05
C TYR A 226 2.29 15.81 10.79
N VAL A 227 2.57 14.54 11.04
CA VAL A 227 3.81 14.13 11.72
C VAL A 227 5.04 14.50 10.87
N LYS A 228 5.02 14.22 9.57
CA LYS A 228 6.08 14.67 8.63
C LYS A 228 6.27 16.19 8.66
N PHE A 229 5.19 16.96 8.73
CA PHE A 229 5.24 18.41 8.83
C PHE A 229 5.93 18.86 10.13
N VAL A 230 5.58 18.26 11.27
CA VAL A 230 6.20 18.56 12.58
C VAL A 230 7.70 18.25 12.55
N PHE A 231 8.10 17.05 12.11
CA PHE A 231 9.52 16.68 12.02
C PHE A 231 10.30 17.53 11.00
N SER A 232 9.65 17.94 9.90
CA SER A 232 10.26 18.86 8.94
C SER A 232 10.52 20.24 9.54
N GLY A 233 9.62 20.72 10.41
CA GLY A 233 9.81 21.96 11.18
C GLY A 233 11.02 21.87 12.11
N ILE A 234 11.16 20.78 12.85
CA ILE A 234 12.31 20.53 13.73
C ILE A 234 13.61 20.46 12.91
N LEU A 235 13.60 19.72 11.79
CA LEU A 235 14.78 19.62 10.93
C LEU A 235 15.20 20.99 10.39
N LYS A 236 14.25 21.83 10.00
CA LYS A 236 14.52 23.19 9.57
C LYS A 236 15.19 24.03 10.67
N GLU A 237 14.66 23.98 11.90
CA GLU A 237 15.25 24.69 13.04
C GLU A 237 16.69 24.23 13.33
N LEU A 238 16.96 22.91 13.24
CA LEU A 238 18.31 22.36 13.35
C LEU A 238 19.25 22.91 12.25
N LEU A 239 18.80 22.95 11.01
CA LEU A 239 19.60 23.47 9.89
C LEU A 239 19.88 24.97 10.04
N ASP A 240 18.88 25.77 10.41
CA ASP A 240 19.03 27.22 10.63
C ASP A 240 20.05 27.50 11.74
N GLN A 241 20.10 26.67 12.79
CA GLN A 241 21.11 26.78 13.85
C GLN A 241 22.51 26.36 13.38
N MET A 242 22.63 25.40 12.46
CA MET A 242 23.92 24.97 11.89
C MET A 242 24.48 26.03 10.95
N ASP A 243 23.67 26.62 10.07
CA ASP A 243 24.08 27.70 9.17
C ASP A 243 24.57 28.97 9.93
N GLY A 244 23.89 29.31 11.03
CA GLY A 244 24.33 30.39 11.94
C GLY A 244 25.65 30.11 12.68
N MET A 245 26.13 28.86 12.69
CA MET A 245 27.44 28.48 13.24
C MET A 245 28.59 28.73 12.25
N ASP A 246 28.39 28.49 10.96
CA ASP A 246 29.40 28.67 9.93
C ASP A 246 29.73 30.14 9.75
N GLU A 247 28.75 31.04 9.84
CA GLU A 247 29.00 32.50 9.81
C GLU A 247 29.82 33.02 11.01
N LYS A 248 29.66 32.41 12.19
CA LYS A 248 30.42 32.76 13.39
C LYS A 248 31.84 32.15 13.45
N MET A 249 32.11 31.11 12.68
CA MET A 249 33.46 30.53 12.54
C MET A 249 34.32 31.26 11.48
N LEU A 250 33.69 32.03 10.60
CA LEU A 250 34.37 32.82 9.53
C LEU A 250 34.58 34.28 9.90
N SER A 251 34.16 34.74 11.06
CA SER A 251 34.37 36.08 11.61
C SER A 251 35.37 36.05 12.78
#